data_57771571bb74d613891895d2980502e1
#
_entry.id   57771571bb74d613891895d2980502e1
#
_cell.length_a   1.000
_cell.length_b   1.000
_cell.length_c   1.000
_cell.angle_alpha   90.00
_cell.angle_beta   90.00
_cell.angle_gamma   90.00
#
_symmetry.space_group_name_H-M   'P 1'
#
loop_
_entity.id
_entity.type
_entity.pdbx_description
1 polymer ?
#
loop_
_entity_poly.entity_id
_entity_poly.type
_entity_poly.pdbx_seq_one_letter_code
_entity_poly.pdbx_strand_id
1 'polypeptide(L)'
;GDVYKRQRPGQCDEVQGMEWIDKVIGIDQSPIGRTPRSNPATYTGVFGDIRTLFSNTQDAKQRGYGPGRFSFNVKGGRCEACEGGGIVQIEMHFLPDIYVPCDVCKGKRYNRETLEVKYKDKNISDVLDMTVEEACNFFANQPKIARKLQTLQEVGLGYVQLGQSATTLSGGEAQRVKLANELARRDTGKTVYILDEPTTGLHIADVHRLVKVLDKLADAGNTVIVIEHNLDVIKRADYIIDLGPEGGSGGGTIVATGTPEQVAQNPNSFTGQYLKPVLERAWKLQGTAPAPVPEEPGRPAPAEEKASAQPPRKRKKADKK
;
A
#
# COMPACT_ATOMS: atom_id res chain seq x y z
N GLY A 1 12.98 3.00 10.45
CA GLY A 1 12.71 4.15 9.63
C GLY A 1 13.76 4.42 8.61
N ASP A 2 13.37 4.83 7.47
CA ASP A 2 14.00 5.80 6.54
C ASP A 2 15.43 5.58 6.03
N VAL A 3 15.94 4.36 5.96
CA VAL A 3 17.22 4.07 5.28
C VAL A 3 17.10 4.43 3.79
N TYR A 4 15.97 4.13 3.16
CA TYR A 4 15.72 4.42 1.76
C TYR A 4 15.59 5.92 1.42
N LYS A 5 15.05 6.74 2.33
CA LYS A 5 14.95 8.20 2.13
C LYS A 5 16.27 8.95 2.23
N ARG A 6 17.36 8.27 2.67
CA ARG A 6 18.71 8.85 2.80
C ARG A 6 19.69 8.33 1.75
N GLN A 7 19.26 7.44 0.86
CA GLN A 7 20.10 7.02 -0.25
C GLN A 7 20.34 8.20 -1.20
N ARG A 8 21.56 8.35 -1.67
CA ARG A 8 21.85 9.31 -2.73
C ARG A 8 21.14 8.83 -3.99
N PRO A 9 20.52 9.74 -4.77
CA PRO A 9 19.99 9.38 -6.08
C PRO A 9 21.04 8.68 -6.92
N GLY A 10 20.64 7.70 -7.72
CA GLY A 10 21.52 7.12 -8.73
C GLY A 10 22.06 8.21 -9.65
N GLN A 11 23.27 8.02 -10.16
CA GLN A 11 23.81 8.95 -11.15
C GLN A 11 23.01 8.80 -12.45
N CYS A 12 22.50 9.90 -12.93
CA CYS A 12 21.83 10.01 -14.23
C CYS A 12 22.26 11.33 -14.88
N ASP A 13 22.29 11.37 -16.21
CA ASP A 13 22.65 12.56 -16.95
C ASP A 13 21.50 13.56 -16.98
N GLU A 14 20.26 13.05 -17.15
CA GLU A 14 19.05 13.87 -17.24
C GLU A 14 17.82 13.08 -16.82
N VAL A 15 16.80 13.77 -16.30
CA VAL A 15 15.44 13.24 -16.06
C VAL A 15 14.48 14.01 -16.94
N GLN A 16 13.90 13.32 -17.94
CA GLN A 16 12.95 13.92 -18.89
C GLN A 16 11.51 13.59 -18.51
N GLY A 17 10.54 14.43 -18.91
CA GLY A 17 9.12 14.20 -18.70
C GLY A 17 8.57 14.68 -17.35
N MET A 18 9.37 15.38 -16.55
CA MET A 18 8.92 15.91 -15.24
C MET A 18 7.81 16.95 -15.39
N GLU A 19 7.70 17.62 -16.51
CA GLU A 19 6.66 18.61 -16.83
C GLU A 19 5.26 17.99 -16.96
N TRP A 20 5.17 16.67 -17.17
CA TRP A 20 3.91 15.93 -17.25
C TRP A 20 3.42 15.38 -15.92
N ILE A 21 4.23 15.51 -14.85
CA ILE A 21 3.98 14.90 -13.55
C ILE A 21 3.70 15.99 -12.51
N ASP A 22 2.51 15.93 -11.89
CA ASP A 22 2.16 16.82 -10.79
C ASP A 22 2.67 16.29 -9.44
N LYS A 23 2.70 14.95 -9.28
CA LYS A 23 2.95 14.31 -8.00
C LYS A 23 3.53 12.90 -8.17
N VAL A 24 4.42 12.53 -7.25
CA VAL A 24 4.93 11.16 -7.12
C VAL A 24 4.54 10.61 -5.75
N ILE A 25 3.92 9.43 -5.72
CA ILE A 25 3.45 8.76 -4.52
C ILE A 25 4.09 7.37 -4.43
N GLY A 26 4.97 7.19 -3.44
CA GLY A 26 5.50 5.88 -3.08
C GLY A 26 4.56 5.17 -2.09
N ILE A 27 4.12 3.98 -2.42
CA ILE A 27 3.26 3.13 -1.60
C ILE A 27 4.07 1.89 -1.20
N ASP A 28 4.74 1.99 -0.07
CA ASP A 28 5.60 0.96 0.50
C ASP A 28 4.89 0.16 1.61
N GLN A 29 5.53 -0.89 2.08
CA GLN A 29 5.02 -1.77 3.14
C GLN A 29 5.29 -1.23 4.57
N SER A 30 5.76 0.00 4.72
CA SER A 30 5.98 0.60 6.03
C SER A 30 4.65 0.76 6.80
N PRO A 31 4.65 0.63 8.14
CA PRO A 31 3.44 0.76 8.94
C PRO A 31 2.71 2.10 8.74
N ILE A 32 1.39 2.10 8.77
CA ILE A 32 0.55 3.32 8.69
C ILE A 32 0.58 4.15 9.98
N GLY A 33 1.26 3.65 11.01
CA GLY A 33 1.49 4.35 12.27
C GLY A 33 2.26 3.46 13.23
N ARG A 34 2.88 4.10 14.23
CA ARG A 34 3.76 3.43 15.21
C ARG A 34 3.11 3.20 16.58
N THR A 35 1.87 3.62 16.75
CA THR A 35 1.18 3.53 18.03
C THR A 35 -0.10 2.70 17.91
N PRO A 36 -0.56 2.07 18.99
CA PRO A 36 -1.82 1.32 19.02
C PRO A 36 -3.07 2.17 18.69
N ARG A 37 -2.95 3.50 18.70
CA ARG A 37 -4.03 4.44 18.37
C ARG A 37 -4.17 4.65 16.85
N SER A 38 -3.13 4.36 16.09
CA SER A 38 -3.20 4.38 14.62
C SER A 38 -3.93 3.14 14.12
N ASN A 39 -4.90 3.33 13.24
CA ASN A 39 -5.71 2.25 12.66
C ASN A 39 -6.22 2.64 11.27
N PRO A 40 -6.78 1.70 10.49
CA PRO A 40 -7.30 1.98 9.14
C PRO A 40 -8.31 3.12 9.11
N ALA A 41 -9.23 3.19 10.09
CA ALA A 41 -10.25 4.23 10.12
C ALA A 41 -9.68 5.64 10.35
N THR A 42 -8.62 5.77 11.17
CA THR A 42 -7.97 7.07 11.39
C THR A 42 -7.10 7.48 10.22
N TYR A 43 -6.39 6.52 9.61
CA TYR A 43 -5.49 6.79 8.48
C TYR A 43 -6.24 7.26 7.23
N THR A 44 -7.36 6.62 6.89
CA THR A 44 -8.21 7.00 5.76
C THR A 44 -9.10 8.21 6.05
N GLY A 45 -9.10 8.68 7.30
CA GLY A 45 -9.95 9.80 7.73
C GLY A 45 -11.45 9.48 7.78
N VAL A 46 -11.86 8.21 7.58
CA VAL A 46 -13.28 7.81 7.71
C VAL A 46 -13.77 7.97 9.13
N PHE A 47 -12.89 7.81 10.13
CA PHE A 47 -13.23 7.98 11.53
C PHE A 47 -13.68 9.42 11.87
N GLY A 48 -13.17 10.43 11.17
CA GLY A 48 -13.63 11.82 11.30
C GLY A 48 -15.11 11.98 10.94
N ASP A 49 -15.52 11.38 9.82
CA ASP A 49 -16.92 11.41 9.37
C ASP A 49 -17.82 10.60 10.30
N ILE A 50 -17.36 9.44 10.81
CA ILE A 50 -18.07 8.62 11.80
C ILE A 50 -18.29 9.41 13.10
N ARG A 51 -17.27 10.06 13.64
CA ARG A 51 -17.41 10.90 14.83
C ARG A 51 -18.42 12.04 14.64
N THR A 52 -18.43 12.67 13.48
CA THR A 52 -19.40 13.71 13.13
C THR A 52 -20.83 13.12 13.07
N LEU A 53 -20.99 11.91 12.53
CA LEU A 53 -22.28 11.24 12.52
C LEU A 53 -22.79 10.95 13.94
N PHE A 54 -21.94 10.43 14.82
CA PHE A 54 -22.30 10.17 16.22
C PHE A 54 -22.67 11.44 16.98
N SER A 55 -21.95 12.56 16.78
CA SER A 55 -22.29 13.83 17.41
C SER A 55 -23.62 14.42 16.93
N ASN A 56 -24.12 13.99 15.78
CA ASN A 56 -25.40 14.40 15.23
C ASN A 56 -26.59 13.55 15.71
N THR A 57 -26.35 12.47 16.46
CA THR A 57 -27.43 11.68 17.08
C THR A 57 -28.20 12.50 18.10
N GLN A 58 -29.46 12.14 18.36
CA GLN A 58 -30.31 12.87 19.31
C GLN A 58 -29.71 12.83 20.72
N ASP A 59 -29.25 11.67 21.17
CA ASP A 59 -28.63 11.50 22.51
C ASP A 59 -27.38 12.36 22.67
N ALA A 60 -26.51 12.42 21.64
CA ALA A 60 -25.32 13.25 21.68
C ALA A 60 -25.65 14.73 21.78
N LYS A 61 -26.65 15.20 21.00
CA LYS A 61 -27.12 16.60 21.03
C LYS A 61 -27.72 16.98 22.36
N GLN A 62 -28.53 16.10 22.96
CA GLN A 62 -29.13 16.35 24.30
C GLN A 62 -28.06 16.46 25.39
N ARG A 63 -26.94 15.73 25.26
CA ARG A 63 -25.81 15.75 26.19
C ARG A 63 -24.77 16.82 25.86
N GLY A 64 -24.92 17.58 24.76
CA GLY A 64 -23.95 18.56 24.31
C GLY A 64 -22.64 17.95 23.82
N TYR A 65 -22.67 16.71 23.28
CA TYR A 65 -21.48 15.99 22.85
C TYR A 65 -21.13 16.33 21.40
N GLY A 66 -20.06 17.08 21.21
CA GLY A 66 -19.48 17.35 19.89
C GLY A 66 -18.60 16.18 19.37
N PRO A 67 -18.09 16.27 18.12
CA PRO A 67 -17.25 15.23 17.50
C PRO A 67 -15.99 14.87 18.30
N GLY A 68 -15.47 15.81 19.12
CA GLY A 68 -14.33 15.59 20.00
C GLY A 68 -14.58 14.54 21.08
N ARG A 69 -15.84 14.42 21.57
CA ARG A 69 -16.24 13.43 22.58
C ARG A 69 -16.03 12.00 22.08
N PHE A 70 -16.22 11.78 20.79
CA PHE A 70 -16.08 10.49 20.12
C PHE A 70 -14.66 10.22 19.61
N SER A 71 -13.67 11.04 20.01
CA SER A 71 -12.26 10.82 19.71
C SER A 71 -11.57 10.13 20.87
N PHE A 72 -10.93 8.99 20.61
CA PHE A 72 -10.10 8.33 21.61
C PHE A 72 -8.73 9.02 21.83
N ASN A 73 -8.41 10.03 21.03
CA ASN A 73 -7.17 10.83 21.18
C ASN A 73 -7.35 12.10 22.03
N VAL A 74 -8.60 12.48 22.33
CA VAL A 74 -8.92 13.72 23.04
C VAL A 74 -9.52 13.39 24.40
N LYS A 75 -9.15 14.15 25.42
CA LYS A 75 -9.73 14.05 26.77
C LYS A 75 -11.24 14.32 26.76
N GLY A 76 -11.94 13.73 27.71
CA GLY A 76 -13.37 13.92 27.95
C GLY A 76 -14.23 12.72 27.52
N GLY A 77 -13.96 12.08 26.37
CA GLY A 77 -14.71 10.89 25.93
C GLY A 77 -13.92 9.59 26.01
N ARG A 78 -12.61 9.66 26.01
CA ARG A 78 -11.73 8.51 26.08
C ARG A 78 -11.63 7.89 27.47
N CYS A 79 -11.23 6.65 27.55
CA CYS A 79 -10.78 6.06 28.81
C CYS A 79 -9.46 6.71 29.24
N GLU A 80 -9.43 7.33 30.41
CA GLU A 80 -8.21 8.01 30.88
C GLU A 80 -7.17 7.01 31.42
N ALA A 81 -7.54 5.80 31.83
CA ALA A 81 -6.61 4.78 32.31
C ALA A 81 -5.64 4.30 31.22
N CYS A 82 -6.12 4.12 29.99
CA CYS A 82 -5.30 3.74 28.83
C CYS A 82 -5.13 4.88 27.83
N GLU A 83 -5.58 6.08 28.18
CA GLU A 83 -5.56 7.28 27.33
C GLU A 83 -6.12 7.05 25.91
N GLY A 84 -7.14 6.18 25.80
CA GLY A 84 -7.79 5.83 24.54
C GLY A 84 -7.06 4.77 23.70
N GLY A 85 -5.96 4.20 24.20
CA GLY A 85 -5.24 3.11 23.52
C GLY A 85 -6.02 1.81 23.45
N GLY A 86 -6.91 1.57 24.45
CA GLY A 86 -7.62 0.30 24.63
C GLY A 86 -6.77 -0.79 25.25
N ILE A 87 -5.45 -0.65 25.15
CA ILE A 87 -4.44 -1.56 25.69
C ILE A 87 -3.45 -0.79 26.55
N VAL A 88 -2.80 -1.50 27.47
CA VAL A 88 -1.72 -1.01 28.33
C VAL A 88 -0.46 -1.77 27.96
N GLN A 89 0.62 -1.04 27.76
CA GLN A 89 1.94 -1.60 27.53
C GLN A 89 2.59 -1.91 28.89
N ILE A 90 3.03 -3.15 29.05
CA ILE A 90 3.84 -3.61 30.19
C ILE A 90 5.28 -3.71 29.68
N GLU A 91 6.12 -2.76 30.10
CA GLU A 91 7.54 -2.75 29.76
C GLU A 91 8.27 -3.88 30.50
N MET A 92 9.01 -4.69 29.75
CA MET A 92 9.81 -5.79 30.27
C MET A 92 11.28 -5.55 29.96
N HIS A 93 12.13 -5.36 30.98
CA HIS A 93 13.52 -4.97 30.84
C HIS A 93 14.39 -5.88 29.94
N PHE A 94 14.05 -7.17 29.84
CA PHE A 94 14.84 -8.16 29.05
C PHE A 94 14.03 -8.93 28.02
N LEU A 95 12.73 -8.67 27.88
CA LEU A 95 11.82 -9.33 26.95
C LEU A 95 11.07 -8.26 26.14
N PRO A 96 10.50 -8.62 24.97
CA PRO A 96 9.62 -7.72 24.25
C PRO A 96 8.44 -7.26 25.11
N ASP A 97 8.07 -5.99 24.98
CA ASP A 97 6.94 -5.42 25.69
C ASP A 97 5.64 -6.18 25.40
N ILE A 98 4.84 -6.39 26.43
CA ILE A 98 3.56 -7.07 26.34
C ILE A 98 2.44 -6.04 26.34
N TYR A 99 1.49 -6.20 25.42
CA TYR A 99 0.29 -5.39 25.34
C TYR A 99 -0.91 -6.17 25.86
N VAL A 100 -1.55 -5.65 26.91
CA VAL A 100 -2.73 -6.28 27.51
C VAL A 100 -3.95 -5.35 27.37
N PRO A 101 -5.18 -5.88 27.24
CA PRO A 101 -6.39 -5.05 27.26
C PRO A 101 -6.47 -4.23 28.54
N CYS A 102 -6.88 -2.98 28.44
CA CYS A 102 -7.07 -2.09 29.59
C CYS A 102 -8.15 -2.63 30.52
N ASP A 103 -7.85 -2.79 31.81
CA ASP A 103 -8.78 -3.35 32.79
C ASP A 103 -10.00 -2.49 33.05
N VAL A 104 -9.89 -1.17 32.86
CA VAL A 104 -10.98 -0.22 33.07
C VAL A 104 -11.99 -0.22 31.92
N CYS A 105 -11.51 -0.07 30.68
CA CYS A 105 -12.40 -0.01 29.51
C CYS A 105 -12.55 -1.35 28.78
N LYS A 106 -11.83 -2.41 29.18
CA LYS A 106 -11.87 -3.73 28.56
C LYS A 106 -11.65 -3.69 27.04
N GLY A 107 -10.68 -2.87 26.60
CA GLY A 107 -10.36 -2.70 25.19
C GLY A 107 -11.19 -1.64 24.44
N LYS A 108 -12.29 -1.14 25.01
CA LYS A 108 -13.26 -0.27 24.32
C LYS A 108 -12.79 1.14 24.06
N ARG A 109 -11.65 1.59 24.60
CA ARG A 109 -11.02 2.91 24.37
C ARG A 109 -11.75 4.12 24.95
N TYR A 110 -13.02 4.02 25.30
CA TYR A 110 -13.89 5.11 25.75
C TYR A 110 -14.37 4.94 27.19
N ASN A 111 -14.83 6.03 27.80
CA ASN A 111 -15.55 6.01 29.06
C ASN A 111 -17.01 5.56 28.86
N ARG A 112 -17.67 5.21 29.96
CA ARG A 112 -19.03 4.65 29.96
C ARG A 112 -20.05 5.58 29.32
N GLU A 113 -19.99 6.89 29.64
CA GLU A 113 -20.97 7.88 29.18
C GLU A 113 -20.91 8.06 27.65
N THR A 114 -19.72 7.97 27.05
CA THR A 114 -19.55 8.04 25.58
C THR A 114 -20.12 6.79 24.92
N LEU A 115 -19.98 5.60 25.54
CA LEU A 115 -20.48 4.33 25.01
C LEU A 115 -22.00 4.20 25.10
N GLU A 116 -22.66 5.03 25.93
CA GLU A 116 -24.14 5.06 26.00
C GLU A 116 -24.77 5.65 24.73
N VAL A 117 -24.05 6.51 24.00
CA VAL A 117 -24.53 7.09 22.74
C VAL A 117 -24.45 6.05 21.63
N LYS A 118 -25.56 5.82 20.96
CA LYS A 118 -25.68 4.81 19.91
C LYS A 118 -26.17 5.40 18.59
N TYR A 119 -25.72 4.78 17.50
CA TYR A 119 -26.25 4.96 16.15
C TYR A 119 -26.63 3.58 15.61
N LYS A 120 -27.91 3.37 15.24
CA LYS A 120 -28.46 2.05 14.85
C LYS A 120 -28.06 0.93 15.85
N ASP A 121 -28.27 1.20 17.15
CA ASP A 121 -27.98 0.29 18.28
C ASP A 121 -26.50 -0.07 18.52
N LYS A 122 -25.57 0.52 17.78
CA LYS A 122 -24.13 0.36 17.94
C LYS A 122 -23.50 1.62 18.53
N ASN A 123 -22.63 1.45 19.53
CA ASN A 123 -21.81 2.53 20.06
C ASN A 123 -20.54 2.70 19.22
N ILE A 124 -19.75 3.75 19.51
CA ILE A 124 -18.56 4.08 18.75
C ILE A 124 -17.46 3.00 18.81
N SER A 125 -17.36 2.24 19.92
CA SER A 125 -16.42 1.13 20.03
C SER A 125 -16.87 -0.05 19.19
N ASP A 126 -18.17 -0.40 19.22
CA ASP A 126 -18.72 -1.48 18.40
C ASP A 126 -18.45 -1.22 16.90
N VAL A 127 -18.47 0.04 16.48
CA VAL A 127 -18.14 0.44 15.10
C VAL A 127 -16.66 0.25 14.77
N LEU A 128 -15.77 0.52 15.72
CA LEU A 128 -14.33 0.27 15.53
C LEU A 128 -14.00 -1.23 15.46
N ASP A 129 -14.80 -2.06 16.09
CA ASP A 129 -14.66 -3.52 16.10
C ASP A 129 -15.25 -4.17 14.82
N MET A 130 -16.07 -3.44 14.03
CA MET A 130 -16.57 -3.92 12.74
C MET A 130 -15.44 -4.15 11.76
N THR A 131 -15.56 -5.19 10.94
CA THR A 131 -14.78 -5.34 9.72
C THR A 131 -15.16 -4.25 8.71
N VAL A 132 -14.31 -3.99 7.73
CA VAL A 132 -14.60 -3.06 6.64
C VAL A 132 -15.87 -3.48 5.89
N GLU A 133 -16.07 -4.79 5.66
CA GLU A 133 -17.26 -5.33 4.99
C GLU A 133 -18.54 -5.08 5.78
N GLU A 134 -18.54 -5.37 7.08
CA GLU A 134 -19.67 -5.07 7.98
C GLU A 134 -19.98 -3.58 8.02
N ALA A 135 -18.94 -2.75 8.10
CA ALA A 135 -19.07 -1.30 8.13
C ALA A 135 -19.61 -0.74 6.80
N CYS A 136 -19.24 -1.29 5.64
CA CYS A 136 -19.81 -0.93 4.34
C CYS A 136 -21.33 -1.11 4.35
N ASN A 137 -21.81 -2.25 4.85
CA ASN A 137 -23.24 -2.54 4.96
C ASN A 137 -23.94 -1.63 5.99
N PHE A 138 -23.32 -1.43 7.14
CA PHE A 138 -23.86 -0.61 8.22
C PHE A 138 -24.02 0.86 7.84
N PHE A 139 -23.05 1.42 7.12
CA PHE A 139 -23.03 2.82 6.67
C PHE A 139 -23.48 3.03 5.22
N ALA A 140 -24.17 2.07 4.59
CA ALA A 140 -24.60 2.17 3.19
C ALA A 140 -25.36 3.47 2.87
N ASN A 141 -26.16 3.98 3.82
CA ASN A 141 -26.93 5.22 3.67
C ASN A 141 -26.14 6.50 4.05
N GLN A 142 -24.80 6.40 4.25
CA GLN A 142 -23.92 7.52 4.58
C GLN A 142 -22.86 7.71 3.50
N PRO A 143 -23.13 8.47 2.41
CA PRO A 143 -22.31 8.49 1.20
C PRO A 143 -20.84 8.82 1.44
N LYS A 144 -20.54 9.77 2.35
CA LYS A 144 -19.16 10.16 2.68
C LYS A 144 -18.37 9.03 3.36
N ILE A 145 -19.01 8.27 4.24
CA ILE A 145 -18.42 7.14 4.95
C ILE A 145 -18.33 5.95 3.99
N ALA A 146 -19.44 5.61 3.32
CA ALA A 146 -19.53 4.47 2.42
C ALA A 146 -18.47 4.52 1.32
N ARG A 147 -18.23 5.68 0.68
CA ARG A 147 -17.21 5.85 -0.36
C ARG A 147 -15.81 5.46 0.15
N LYS A 148 -15.40 5.92 1.34
CA LYS A 148 -14.09 5.61 1.90
C LYS A 148 -13.95 4.15 2.32
N LEU A 149 -15.03 3.54 2.81
CA LEU A 149 -15.06 2.12 3.15
C LEU A 149 -15.01 1.24 1.90
N GLN A 150 -15.69 1.63 0.82
CA GLN A 150 -15.63 0.92 -0.46
C GLN A 150 -14.23 0.86 -1.03
N THR A 151 -13.43 1.95 -0.95
CA THR A 151 -12.03 1.91 -1.40
C THR A 151 -11.18 0.90 -0.61
N LEU A 152 -11.42 0.76 0.71
CA LEU A 152 -10.77 -0.27 1.53
C LEU A 152 -11.21 -1.68 1.11
N GLN A 153 -12.47 -1.87 0.78
CA GLN A 153 -12.99 -3.17 0.31
C GLN A 153 -12.47 -3.52 -1.09
N GLU A 154 -12.37 -2.52 -2.00
CA GLU A 154 -11.84 -2.71 -3.36
C GLU A 154 -10.38 -3.19 -3.36
N VAL A 155 -9.55 -2.75 -2.41
CA VAL A 155 -8.16 -3.22 -2.29
C VAL A 155 -8.02 -4.54 -1.52
N GLY A 156 -9.13 -5.25 -1.23
CA GLY A 156 -9.11 -6.56 -0.58
C GLY A 156 -8.96 -6.53 0.94
N LEU A 157 -9.32 -5.42 1.62
CA LEU A 157 -9.24 -5.28 3.07
C LEU A 157 -10.61 -5.46 3.77
N GLY A 158 -11.56 -6.15 3.13
CA GLY A 158 -12.91 -6.35 3.68
C GLY A 158 -12.93 -7.01 5.07
N TYR A 159 -11.97 -7.89 5.34
CA TYR A 159 -11.83 -8.64 6.60
C TYR A 159 -11.17 -7.86 7.75
N VAL A 160 -10.49 -6.75 7.46
CA VAL A 160 -9.76 -5.96 8.46
C VAL A 160 -10.74 -5.16 9.30
N GLN A 161 -10.54 -5.13 10.63
CA GLN A 161 -11.34 -4.28 11.51
C GLN A 161 -10.95 -2.81 11.39
N LEU A 162 -11.96 -1.91 11.45
CA LEU A 162 -11.74 -0.46 11.34
C LEU A 162 -10.80 0.09 12.40
N GLY A 163 -10.91 -0.42 13.64
CA GLY A 163 -10.11 -0.03 14.79
C GLY A 163 -8.86 -0.88 15.01
N GLN A 164 -8.53 -1.82 14.10
CA GLN A 164 -7.35 -2.67 14.21
C GLN A 164 -6.07 -1.83 14.33
N SER A 165 -5.25 -2.11 15.34
CA SER A 165 -4.00 -1.36 15.54
C SER A 165 -3.08 -1.48 14.33
N ALA A 166 -2.48 -0.36 13.92
CA ALA A 166 -1.49 -0.32 12.85
C ALA A 166 -0.28 -1.24 13.11
N THR A 167 0.02 -1.52 14.38
CA THR A 167 1.14 -2.40 14.79
C THR A 167 0.85 -3.88 14.58
N THR A 168 -0.42 -4.26 14.36
CA THR A 168 -0.85 -5.65 14.10
C THR A 168 -1.15 -5.91 12.64
N LEU A 169 -1.10 -4.90 11.79
CA LEU A 169 -1.24 -5.05 10.35
C LEU A 169 0.05 -5.61 9.75
N SER A 170 -0.08 -6.52 8.82
CA SER A 170 1.03 -6.95 7.96
C SER A 170 1.50 -5.80 7.05
N GLY A 171 2.72 -5.89 6.52
CA GLY A 171 3.24 -4.88 5.58
C GLY A 171 2.34 -4.70 4.36
N GLY A 172 1.82 -5.80 3.79
CA GLY A 172 0.89 -5.75 2.66
C GLY A 172 -0.46 -5.11 3.01
N GLU A 173 -1.01 -5.35 4.21
CA GLU A 173 -2.23 -4.67 4.67
C GLU A 173 -2.01 -3.17 4.85
N ALA A 174 -0.91 -2.77 5.48
CA ALA A 174 -0.54 -1.37 5.65
C ALA A 174 -0.40 -0.66 4.30
N GLN A 175 0.23 -1.30 3.33
CA GLN A 175 0.39 -0.81 1.96
C GLN A 175 -0.96 -0.60 1.28
N ARG A 176 -1.89 -1.57 1.39
CA ARG A 176 -3.22 -1.47 0.79
C ARG A 176 -4.09 -0.40 1.48
N VAL A 177 -3.95 -0.17 2.80
CA VAL A 177 -4.61 0.97 3.46
C VAL A 177 -4.10 2.30 2.88
N LYS A 178 -2.80 2.43 2.59
CA LYS A 178 -2.24 3.61 1.93
C LYS A 178 -2.82 3.78 0.52
N LEU A 179 -2.88 2.70 -0.26
CA LEU A 179 -3.46 2.70 -1.59
C LEU A 179 -4.95 3.13 -1.56
N ALA A 180 -5.76 2.55 -0.66
CA ALA A 180 -7.17 2.92 -0.49
C ALA A 180 -7.35 4.40 -0.15
N ASN A 181 -6.46 4.97 0.67
CA ASN A 181 -6.50 6.38 1.03
C ASN A 181 -6.22 7.29 -0.19
N GLU A 182 -5.30 6.90 -1.06
CA GLU A 182 -5.03 7.66 -2.29
C GLU A 182 -6.19 7.55 -3.30
N LEU A 183 -6.78 6.36 -3.46
CA LEU A 183 -7.98 6.15 -4.30
C LEU A 183 -9.20 6.96 -3.85
N ALA A 184 -9.33 7.21 -2.54
CA ALA A 184 -10.43 8.03 -2.02
C ALA A 184 -10.29 9.51 -2.34
N ARG A 185 -9.10 9.97 -2.75
CA ARG A 185 -8.82 11.37 -3.09
C ARG A 185 -9.25 11.69 -4.53
N ARG A 186 -9.37 12.99 -4.81
CA ARG A 186 -9.59 13.45 -6.17
C ARG A 186 -8.30 13.30 -6.97
N ASP A 187 -8.39 12.65 -8.09
CA ASP A 187 -7.29 12.41 -9.01
C ASP A 187 -7.13 13.56 -10.02
N THR A 188 -5.89 13.85 -10.41
CA THR A 188 -5.53 14.83 -11.45
C THR A 188 -5.20 14.18 -12.78
N GLY A 189 -5.01 12.86 -12.83
CA GLY A 189 -4.56 12.12 -14.00
C GLY A 189 -3.09 12.35 -14.39
N LYS A 190 -2.29 12.95 -13.48
CA LYS A 190 -0.87 13.25 -13.70
C LYS A 190 0.01 12.80 -12.52
N THR A 191 -0.46 11.81 -11.79
CA THR A 191 0.26 11.27 -10.64
C THR A 191 1.06 10.03 -11.05
N VAL A 192 2.31 9.92 -10.58
CA VAL A 192 3.09 8.70 -10.65
C VAL A 192 2.94 7.93 -9.34
N TYR A 193 2.38 6.74 -9.41
CA TYR A 193 2.29 5.80 -8.30
C TYR A 193 3.42 4.79 -8.40
N ILE A 194 4.15 4.57 -7.32
CA ILE A 194 5.21 3.56 -7.22
C ILE A 194 4.80 2.58 -6.12
N LEU A 195 4.55 1.33 -6.51
CA LEU A 195 4.16 0.25 -5.60
C LEU A 195 5.24 -0.82 -5.55
N ASP A 196 5.60 -1.24 -4.34
CA ASP A 196 6.60 -2.26 -4.09
C ASP A 196 5.93 -3.55 -3.59
N GLU A 197 5.93 -4.59 -4.41
CA GLU A 197 5.32 -5.92 -4.18
C GLU A 197 3.90 -5.86 -3.59
N PRO A 198 2.94 -5.16 -4.21
CA PRO A 198 1.61 -4.95 -3.64
C PRO A 198 0.77 -6.23 -3.52
N THR A 199 1.19 -7.35 -4.13
CA THR A 199 0.50 -8.65 -4.01
C THR A 199 0.95 -9.48 -2.82
N THR A 200 1.95 -9.01 -2.05
CA THR A 200 2.47 -9.75 -0.90
C THR A 200 1.38 -10.08 0.12
N GLY A 201 1.23 -11.37 0.44
CA GLY A 201 0.23 -11.88 1.40
C GLY A 201 -1.21 -11.88 0.88
N LEU A 202 -1.46 -11.69 -0.42
CA LEU A 202 -2.78 -11.77 -1.01
C LEU A 202 -3.14 -13.20 -1.47
N HIS A 203 -4.41 -13.55 -1.27
CA HIS A 203 -5.02 -14.68 -1.96
C HIS A 203 -5.23 -14.34 -3.44
N ILE A 204 -5.21 -15.37 -4.31
CA ILE A 204 -5.35 -15.18 -5.78
C ILE A 204 -6.58 -14.32 -6.16
N ALA A 205 -7.71 -14.52 -5.48
CA ALA A 205 -8.92 -13.73 -5.73
C ALA A 205 -8.74 -12.23 -5.45
N ASP A 206 -7.93 -11.89 -4.45
CA ASP A 206 -7.65 -10.51 -4.07
C ASP A 206 -6.60 -9.87 -4.98
N VAL A 207 -5.68 -10.66 -5.56
CA VAL A 207 -4.77 -10.21 -6.62
C VAL A 207 -5.57 -9.65 -7.81
N HIS A 208 -6.62 -10.36 -8.24
CA HIS A 208 -7.48 -9.88 -9.33
C HIS A 208 -8.22 -8.58 -8.99
N ARG A 209 -8.62 -8.38 -7.73
CA ARG A 209 -9.22 -7.11 -7.28
C ARG A 209 -8.20 -5.98 -7.32
N LEU A 210 -6.98 -6.25 -6.82
CA LEU A 210 -5.89 -5.27 -6.85
C LEU A 210 -5.54 -4.87 -8.28
N VAL A 211 -5.41 -5.82 -9.21
CA VAL A 211 -5.15 -5.53 -10.63
C VAL A 211 -6.20 -4.57 -11.20
N LYS A 212 -7.50 -4.82 -10.96
CA LYS A 212 -8.57 -3.90 -11.40
C LYS A 212 -8.44 -2.50 -10.81
N VAL A 213 -7.90 -2.38 -9.60
CA VAL A 213 -7.64 -1.08 -8.97
C VAL A 213 -6.47 -0.37 -9.66
N LEU A 214 -5.40 -1.10 -9.99
CA LEU A 214 -4.26 -0.55 -10.72
C LEU A 214 -4.66 -0.13 -12.14
N ASP A 215 -5.45 -0.95 -12.84
CA ASP A 215 -6.03 -0.62 -14.16
C ASP A 215 -6.84 0.70 -14.06
N LYS A 216 -7.72 0.85 -13.08
CA LYS A 216 -8.50 2.10 -12.87
C LYS A 216 -7.60 3.33 -12.66
N LEU A 217 -6.48 3.20 -11.96
CA LEU A 217 -5.53 4.31 -11.79
C LEU A 217 -4.85 4.69 -13.11
N ALA A 218 -4.45 3.70 -13.91
CA ALA A 218 -3.87 3.92 -15.23
C ALA A 218 -4.88 4.53 -16.20
N ASP A 219 -6.11 4.01 -16.25
CA ASP A 219 -7.21 4.51 -17.08
C ASP A 219 -7.59 5.96 -16.75
N ALA A 220 -7.38 6.39 -15.50
CA ALA A 220 -7.57 7.77 -15.09
C ALA A 220 -6.44 8.72 -15.57
N GLY A 221 -5.46 8.24 -16.33
CA GLY A 221 -4.37 9.00 -16.92
C GLY A 221 -3.09 9.03 -16.09
N ASN A 222 -3.04 8.31 -14.97
CA ASN A 222 -1.85 8.24 -14.12
C ASN A 222 -0.82 7.25 -14.66
N THR A 223 0.42 7.43 -14.23
CA THR A 223 1.48 6.44 -14.44
C THR A 223 1.59 5.54 -13.21
N VAL A 224 1.49 4.23 -13.41
CA VAL A 224 1.57 3.24 -12.32
C VAL A 224 2.80 2.37 -12.53
N ILE A 225 3.79 2.50 -11.65
CA ILE A 225 5.02 1.70 -11.64
C ILE A 225 4.89 0.66 -10.52
N VAL A 226 4.95 -0.61 -10.89
CA VAL A 226 4.80 -1.72 -9.95
C VAL A 226 6.04 -2.59 -9.99
N ILE A 227 6.68 -2.78 -8.85
CA ILE A 227 7.74 -3.78 -8.66
C ILE A 227 7.03 -5.06 -8.26
N GLU A 228 7.08 -6.11 -9.09
CA GLU A 228 6.32 -7.33 -8.88
C GLU A 228 6.98 -8.57 -9.45
N HIS A 229 6.65 -9.72 -8.84
CA HIS A 229 7.04 -11.04 -9.28
C HIS A 229 5.82 -11.90 -9.64
N ASN A 230 4.60 -11.43 -9.36
CA ASN A 230 3.36 -12.13 -9.64
C ASN A 230 2.99 -12.01 -11.11
N LEU A 231 2.95 -13.14 -11.81
CA LEU A 231 2.67 -13.20 -13.26
C LEU A 231 1.25 -12.72 -13.61
N ASP A 232 0.29 -12.79 -12.68
CA ASP A 232 -1.06 -12.26 -12.91
C ASP A 232 -1.10 -10.73 -12.99
N VAL A 233 -0.16 -10.06 -12.32
CA VAL A 233 0.04 -8.61 -12.44
C VAL A 233 0.89 -8.31 -13.68
N ILE A 234 2.03 -9.00 -13.84
CA ILE A 234 2.99 -8.76 -14.92
C ILE A 234 2.34 -8.89 -16.30
N LYS A 235 1.48 -9.90 -16.51
CA LYS A 235 0.77 -10.10 -17.80
C LYS A 235 -0.24 -8.98 -18.15
N ARG A 236 -0.58 -8.10 -17.18
CA ARG A 236 -1.52 -6.98 -17.36
C ARG A 236 -0.82 -5.65 -17.57
N ALA A 237 0.50 -5.61 -17.41
CA ALA A 237 1.28 -4.39 -17.63
C ALA A 237 1.23 -3.95 -19.10
N ASP A 238 1.18 -2.65 -19.32
CA ASP A 238 1.33 -2.07 -20.67
C ASP A 238 2.79 -2.16 -21.14
N TYR A 239 3.73 -2.08 -20.18
CA TYR A 239 5.16 -2.10 -20.44
C TYR A 239 5.93 -2.76 -19.29
N ILE A 240 6.89 -3.62 -19.60
CA ILE A 240 7.74 -4.33 -18.66
C ILE A 240 9.18 -3.83 -18.80
N ILE A 241 9.85 -3.64 -17.67
CA ILE A 241 11.29 -3.43 -17.58
C ILE A 241 11.85 -4.58 -16.74
N ASP A 242 12.45 -5.56 -17.40
CA ASP A 242 13.00 -6.75 -16.76
C ASP A 242 14.46 -6.54 -16.39
N LEU A 243 14.78 -6.66 -15.10
CA LEU A 243 16.11 -6.47 -14.53
C LEU A 243 16.74 -7.81 -14.17
N GLY A 244 17.98 -8.02 -14.55
CA GLY A 244 18.70 -9.25 -14.28
C GLY A 244 20.18 -9.19 -14.69
N PRO A 245 20.79 -10.33 -15.06
CA PRO A 245 20.24 -11.70 -14.96
C PRO A 245 20.21 -12.25 -13.54
N GLU A 246 21.07 -11.75 -12.64
CA GLU A 246 21.24 -12.21 -11.27
C GLU A 246 20.93 -11.09 -10.26
N GLY A 247 21.08 -11.38 -8.96
CA GLY A 247 21.00 -10.39 -7.88
C GLY A 247 22.37 -9.83 -7.47
N GLY A 248 22.37 -8.75 -6.70
CA GLY A 248 23.61 -8.17 -6.13
C GLY A 248 24.53 -7.57 -7.20
N SER A 249 25.84 -7.85 -7.11
CA SER A 249 26.86 -7.29 -8.02
C SER A 249 26.80 -7.84 -9.44
N GLY A 250 26.14 -8.98 -9.67
CA GLY A 250 25.90 -9.59 -10.98
C GLY A 250 24.60 -9.20 -11.65
N GLY A 251 23.77 -8.39 -11.00
CA GLY A 251 22.44 -8.00 -11.46
C GLY A 251 22.27 -6.50 -11.68
N GLY A 252 21.00 -6.09 -11.83
CA GLY A 252 20.66 -4.68 -11.95
C GLY A 252 20.84 -4.09 -13.35
N THR A 253 21.08 -4.93 -14.36
CA THR A 253 21.07 -4.53 -15.77
C THR A 253 19.72 -4.79 -16.40
N ILE A 254 19.34 -4.00 -17.40
CA ILE A 254 18.11 -4.23 -18.16
C ILE A 254 18.34 -5.41 -19.11
N VAL A 255 17.60 -6.49 -18.94
CA VAL A 255 17.66 -7.71 -19.77
C VAL A 255 16.66 -7.63 -20.92
N ALA A 256 15.47 -7.14 -20.66
CA ALA A 256 14.41 -6.98 -21.63
C ALA A 256 13.52 -5.77 -21.29
N THR A 257 12.96 -5.13 -22.33
CA THR A 257 11.92 -4.11 -22.17
C THR A 257 10.87 -4.33 -23.26
N GLY A 258 9.64 -3.91 -23.02
CA GLY A 258 8.55 -3.96 -23.99
C GLY A 258 7.25 -4.44 -23.41
N THR A 259 6.28 -4.75 -24.29
CA THR A 259 5.00 -5.34 -23.86
C THR A 259 5.21 -6.74 -23.29
N PRO A 260 4.25 -7.28 -22.53
CA PRO A 260 4.32 -8.66 -22.04
C PRO A 260 4.63 -9.68 -23.15
N GLU A 261 4.05 -9.50 -24.35
CA GLU A 261 4.26 -10.35 -25.52
C GLU A 261 5.69 -10.27 -26.05
N GLN A 262 6.27 -9.06 -26.09
CA GLN A 262 7.65 -8.84 -26.55
C GLN A 262 8.64 -9.46 -25.57
N VAL A 263 8.46 -9.24 -24.27
CA VAL A 263 9.32 -9.82 -23.23
C VAL A 263 9.22 -11.33 -23.21
N ALA A 264 8.04 -11.92 -23.43
CA ALA A 264 7.83 -13.36 -23.50
C ALA A 264 8.57 -14.04 -24.67
N GLN A 265 8.97 -13.29 -25.69
CA GLN A 265 9.74 -13.80 -26.83
C GLN A 265 11.25 -13.69 -26.62
N ASN A 266 11.72 -12.94 -25.61
CA ASN A 266 13.14 -12.76 -25.34
C ASN A 266 13.72 -14.01 -24.63
N PRO A 267 14.63 -14.78 -25.25
CA PRO A 267 15.18 -15.99 -24.66
C PRO A 267 16.08 -15.73 -23.44
N ASN A 268 16.59 -14.50 -23.29
CA ASN A 268 17.46 -14.11 -22.19
C ASN A 268 16.67 -13.62 -20.96
N SER A 269 15.37 -13.38 -21.09
CA SER A 269 14.49 -12.96 -19.99
C SER A 269 13.94 -14.17 -19.25
N PHE A 270 14.31 -14.35 -17.98
CA PHE A 270 13.66 -15.36 -17.14
C PHE A 270 12.19 -15.05 -16.92
N THR A 271 11.84 -13.79 -16.68
CA THR A 271 10.44 -13.34 -16.59
C THR A 271 9.67 -13.71 -17.86
N GLY A 272 10.25 -13.49 -19.03
CA GLY A 272 9.66 -13.84 -20.31
C GLY A 272 9.42 -15.34 -20.49
N GLN A 273 10.38 -16.18 -20.06
CA GLN A 273 10.23 -17.65 -20.13
C GLN A 273 9.04 -18.16 -19.31
N TYR A 274 8.83 -17.62 -18.09
CA TYR A 274 7.68 -17.97 -17.24
C TYR A 274 6.37 -17.32 -17.70
N LEU A 275 6.43 -16.13 -18.27
CA LEU A 275 5.27 -15.41 -18.77
C LEU A 275 4.66 -16.02 -20.02
N LYS A 276 5.49 -16.54 -20.93
CA LYS A 276 5.07 -17.13 -22.22
C LYS A 276 3.95 -18.18 -22.09
N PRO A 277 4.09 -19.24 -21.27
CA PRO A 277 3.03 -20.25 -21.14
C PRO A 277 1.74 -19.70 -20.51
N VAL A 278 1.84 -18.65 -19.68
CA VAL A 278 0.67 -17.99 -19.08
C VAL A 278 -0.11 -17.23 -20.13
N LEU A 279 0.57 -16.47 -21.00
CA LEU A 279 -0.05 -15.76 -22.12
C LEU A 279 -0.65 -16.73 -23.13
N GLU A 280 0.06 -17.77 -23.54
CA GLU A 280 -0.44 -18.79 -24.48
C GLU A 280 -1.71 -19.48 -23.97
N ARG A 281 -1.80 -19.76 -22.68
CA ARG A 281 -3.01 -20.32 -22.06
C ARG A 281 -4.16 -19.33 -22.09
N ALA A 282 -3.90 -18.06 -21.81
CA ALA A 282 -4.91 -17.00 -21.84
C ALA A 282 -5.47 -16.83 -23.27
N TRP A 283 -4.62 -16.81 -24.28
CA TRP A 283 -5.03 -16.69 -25.70
C TRP A 283 -5.86 -17.89 -26.17
N LYS A 284 -5.47 -19.12 -25.79
CA LYS A 284 -6.26 -20.32 -26.10
C LYS A 284 -7.66 -20.27 -25.51
N LEU A 285 -7.81 -19.69 -24.32
CA LEU A 285 -9.12 -19.53 -23.65
C LEU A 285 -9.99 -18.43 -24.27
N GLN A 286 -9.36 -17.39 -24.83
CA GLN A 286 -10.05 -16.24 -25.43
C GLN A 286 -10.29 -16.40 -26.95
N GLY A 287 -9.73 -17.44 -27.58
CA GLY A 287 -9.83 -17.65 -29.03
C GLY A 287 -9.10 -16.61 -29.89
N THR A 288 -8.22 -15.81 -29.29
CA THR A 288 -7.48 -14.73 -29.94
C THR A 288 -5.98 -15.00 -29.82
N ALA A 289 -5.32 -15.30 -30.96
CA ALA A 289 -3.86 -15.19 -31.01
C ALA A 289 -3.48 -13.71 -31.18
N PRO A 290 -2.43 -13.22 -30.51
CA PRO A 290 -1.98 -11.83 -30.71
C PRO A 290 -1.53 -11.63 -32.15
N ALA A 291 -1.76 -10.43 -32.67
CA ALA A 291 -1.14 -10.01 -33.92
C ALA A 291 0.40 -10.07 -33.76
N PRO A 292 1.16 -10.45 -34.82
CA PRO A 292 2.61 -10.42 -34.77
C PRO A 292 3.06 -9.01 -34.38
N VAL A 293 3.90 -8.95 -33.34
CA VAL A 293 4.46 -7.67 -32.85
C VAL A 293 5.29 -7.07 -33.97
N PRO A 294 5.04 -5.81 -34.37
CA PRO A 294 5.90 -5.13 -35.34
C PRO A 294 7.33 -5.07 -34.76
N GLU A 295 8.32 -5.51 -35.56
CA GLU A 295 9.71 -5.28 -35.23
C GLU A 295 9.94 -3.76 -35.16
N GLU A 296 10.28 -3.23 -33.97
CA GLU A 296 10.71 -1.82 -33.86
C GLU A 296 11.97 -1.63 -34.74
N PRO A 297 12.00 -0.61 -35.61
CA PRO A 297 13.19 -0.31 -36.38
C PRO A 297 14.34 0.04 -35.41
N GLY A 298 15.35 -0.82 -35.40
CA GLY A 298 16.55 -0.87 -34.59
C GLY A 298 16.90 0.38 -33.81
N ARG A 299 16.65 0.34 -32.53
CA ARG A 299 17.36 1.19 -31.57
C ARG A 299 18.82 0.72 -31.58
N PRO A 300 19.83 1.58 -31.83
CA PRO A 300 21.22 1.15 -31.83
C PRO A 300 21.55 0.50 -30.49
N ALA A 301 22.17 -0.68 -30.53
CA ALA A 301 22.68 -1.38 -29.36
C ALA A 301 23.55 -0.42 -28.55
N PRO A 302 23.47 -0.45 -27.20
CA PRO A 302 24.37 0.35 -26.37
C PRO A 302 25.79 0.01 -26.76
N ALA A 303 26.60 1.05 -27.06
CA ALA A 303 28.00 0.90 -27.45
C ALA A 303 28.72 0.06 -26.39
N GLU A 304 29.37 -1.03 -26.81
CA GLU A 304 30.24 -1.83 -25.98
C GLU A 304 31.32 -0.91 -25.40
N GLU A 305 31.18 -0.58 -24.12
CA GLU A 305 32.19 0.15 -23.37
C GLU A 305 33.37 -0.81 -23.21
N LYS A 306 34.41 -0.60 -24.04
CA LYS A 306 35.69 -1.31 -23.94
C LYS A 306 36.23 -1.09 -22.54
N ALA A 307 36.23 -2.13 -21.73
CA ALA A 307 36.88 -2.17 -20.45
C ALA A 307 38.35 -1.73 -20.58
N SER A 308 38.64 -0.48 -20.24
CA SER A 308 40.01 0.03 -20.10
C SER A 308 40.64 -0.63 -18.88
N ALA A 309 41.49 -1.60 -19.13
CA ALA A 309 42.31 -2.25 -18.11
C ALA A 309 43.18 -1.21 -17.40
N GLN A 310 42.87 -0.92 -16.14
CA GLN A 310 43.78 -0.16 -15.28
C GLN A 310 45.01 -1.01 -14.91
N PRO A 311 46.24 -0.49 -15.02
CA PRO A 311 47.44 -1.22 -14.63
C PRO A 311 47.52 -1.40 -13.09
N PRO A 312 48.11 -2.50 -12.61
CA PRO A 312 48.12 -2.82 -11.19
C PRO A 312 48.94 -1.81 -10.35
N ARG A 313 48.27 -1.25 -9.33
CA ARG A 313 48.89 -0.38 -8.34
C ARG A 313 50.02 -1.13 -7.57
N LYS A 314 51.26 -0.65 -7.71
CA LYS A 314 52.43 -1.12 -6.93
C LYS A 314 52.20 -0.86 -5.42
N ARG A 315 52.21 -1.92 -4.62
CA ARG A 315 52.24 -1.85 -3.15
C ARG A 315 53.57 -1.19 -2.71
N LYS A 316 53.50 -0.04 -2.05
CA LYS A 316 54.64 0.52 -1.31
C LYS A 316 54.91 -0.35 -0.06
N LYS A 317 56.11 -0.88 0.06
CA LYS A 317 56.61 -1.49 1.28
C LYS A 317 56.70 -0.42 2.37
N ALA A 318 56.12 -0.71 3.53
CA ALA A 318 56.34 0.07 4.74
C ALA A 318 57.69 -0.34 5.33
N ASP A 319 58.65 0.59 5.39
CA ASP A 319 59.88 0.43 6.16
C ASP A 319 59.57 0.68 7.65
N LYS A 320 60.03 -0.27 8.46
CA LYS A 320 60.11 -0.16 9.92
C LYS A 320 61.20 0.84 10.31
N LYS A 321 60.88 1.80 11.12
CA LYS A 321 61.73 2.24 12.25
C LYS A 321 60.84 2.69 13.40
#